data_93bedfac5ad49b4719b5197209b1eb65
#
_entry.id   93bedfac5ad49b4719b5197209b1eb65
#
_cell.length_a   1.000
_cell.length_b   1.000
_cell.length_c   1.000
_cell.angle_alpha   90.00
_cell.angle_beta   90.00
_cell.angle_gamma   90.00
#
_symmetry.space_group_name_H-M   'P 1'
#
loop_
_entity.id
_entity.type
_entity.pdbx_description
1 polymer ?
#
loop_
_entity_poly.entity_id
_entity_poly.type
_entity_poly.pdbx_seq_one_letter_code
_entity_poly.pdbx_strand_id
1 'polypeptide(L)'
;MNWESEGFILSKRKFRENAIILEVFTTDFGKVSGIVYGGTSRKVKNYLQLINKIYVNYTFKTENRIGYFKTELIEAISPKYFNNKNKILCLNSIVSILKILLPENQKLNNIYISLDKFLKNLNNENWFVNYLNWELNLISNLGFGFDSNKLNKNPDKKNFNIEIDNIEYKIPAFLLSKSYSKVTFHE
;
A
#
# COMPACT_ATOMS: atom_id res chain seq x y z
N MET A 1 -18.71 12.93 14.66
CA MET A 1 -17.47 13.68 14.28
C MET A 1 -17.30 13.52 12.78
N ASN A 2 -17.09 14.60 12.08
CA ASN A 2 -16.86 14.57 10.63
C ASN A 2 -15.43 15.02 10.38
N TRP A 3 -14.76 14.37 9.45
CA TRP A 3 -13.42 14.75 9.03
C TRP A 3 -13.21 14.45 7.55
N GLU A 4 -12.19 15.05 7.00
CA GLU A 4 -11.80 14.93 5.60
C GLU A 4 -10.31 14.63 5.52
N SER A 5 -9.91 13.80 4.56
CA SER A 5 -8.50 13.48 4.34
C SER A 5 -8.30 12.89 2.95
N GLU A 6 -7.07 12.93 2.45
CA GLU A 6 -6.65 12.15 1.31
C GLU A 6 -6.21 10.75 1.73
N GLY A 7 -6.32 9.76 0.85
CA GLY A 7 -5.86 8.42 1.15
C GLY A 7 -5.77 7.50 -0.05
N PHE A 8 -5.09 6.36 0.17
CA PHE A 8 -4.94 5.28 -0.80
C PHE A 8 -5.89 4.15 -0.48
N ILE A 9 -6.58 3.63 -1.50
CA ILE A 9 -7.53 2.52 -1.34
C ILE A 9 -6.75 1.23 -1.11
N LEU A 10 -6.98 0.58 0.05
CA LEU A 10 -6.38 -0.70 0.39
C LEU A 10 -7.31 -1.88 0.14
N SER A 11 -8.61 -1.73 0.35
CA SER A 11 -9.57 -2.78 0.02
C SER A 11 -10.95 -2.25 -0.28
N LYS A 12 -11.70 -3.03 -1.05
CA LYS A 12 -13.13 -2.83 -1.26
C LYS A 12 -13.85 -4.18 -1.20
N ARG A 13 -14.96 -4.23 -0.49
CA ARG A 13 -15.80 -5.42 -0.41
C ARG A 13 -17.28 -5.06 -0.52
N LYS A 14 -18.06 -5.88 -1.21
CA LYS A 14 -19.51 -5.70 -1.29
C LYS A 14 -20.11 -5.82 0.11
N PHE A 15 -21.00 -4.92 0.49
CA PHE A 15 -21.67 -4.91 1.79
C PHE A 15 -23.18 -5.11 1.67
N ARG A 16 -23.84 -4.38 0.77
CA ARG A 16 -25.26 -4.48 0.42
C ARG A 16 -25.40 -4.35 -1.09
N GLU A 17 -26.62 -4.43 -1.61
CA GLU A 17 -26.86 -4.30 -3.05
C GLU A 17 -26.22 -3.05 -3.65
N ASN A 18 -26.37 -1.91 -2.98
CA ASN A 18 -25.88 -0.60 -3.43
C ASN A 18 -24.80 0.01 -2.55
N ALA A 19 -24.11 -0.81 -1.73
CA ALA A 19 -23.07 -0.31 -0.83
C ALA A 19 -21.85 -1.22 -0.82
N ILE A 20 -20.70 -0.61 -0.60
CA ILE A 20 -19.43 -1.31 -0.36
C ILE A 20 -18.82 -0.84 0.95
N ILE A 21 -18.02 -1.66 1.58
CA ILE A 21 -17.06 -1.24 2.60
C ILE A 21 -15.74 -0.98 1.91
N LEU A 22 -15.21 0.20 2.13
CA LEU A 22 -13.92 0.66 1.63
C LEU A 22 -12.97 0.81 2.80
N GLU A 23 -11.75 0.32 2.65
CA GLU A 23 -10.65 0.54 3.58
C GLU A 23 -9.62 1.44 2.91
N VAL A 24 -9.24 2.52 3.59
CA VAL A 24 -8.38 3.58 3.06
C VAL A 24 -7.26 3.87 4.04
N PHE A 25 -6.03 3.97 3.55
CA PHE A 25 -4.91 4.51 4.31
C PHE A 25 -4.85 6.02 4.09
N THR A 26 -5.27 6.77 5.11
CA THR A 26 -5.39 8.23 5.05
C THR A 26 -4.17 8.93 5.62
N THR A 27 -3.95 10.17 5.22
CA THR A 27 -2.84 11.02 5.69
C THR A 27 -2.94 11.29 7.18
N ASP A 28 -4.16 11.58 7.68
CA ASP A 28 -4.35 12.14 9.01
C ASP A 28 -4.90 11.16 10.03
N PHE A 29 -5.60 10.11 9.58
CA PHE A 29 -6.32 9.19 10.46
C PHE A 29 -5.82 7.74 10.33
N GLY A 30 -4.76 7.50 9.51
CA GLY A 30 -4.23 6.16 9.28
C GLY A 30 -5.17 5.26 8.48
N LYS A 31 -5.17 3.97 8.79
CA LYS A 31 -6.04 2.98 8.12
C LYS A 31 -7.45 3.05 8.70
N VAL A 32 -8.42 3.42 7.89
CA VAL A 32 -9.83 3.59 8.30
C VAL A 32 -10.76 2.89 7.33
N SER A 33 -11.82 2.28 7.89
CA SER A 33 -12.89 1.65 7.11
C SER A 33 -14.16 2.50 7.12
N GLY A 34 -14.85 2.57 5.98
CA GLY A 34 -16.12 3.28 5.87
C GLY A 34 -17.03 2.70 4.79
N ILE A 35 -18.33 2.94 4.92
CA ILE A 35 -19.35 2.51 3.96
C ILE A 35 -19.49 3.58 2.88
N VAL A 36 -19.41 3.16 1.62
CA VAL A 36 -19.71 3.99 0.44
C VAL A 36 -21.04 3.56 -0.14
N TYR A 37 -22.07 4.41 -0.02
CA TYR A 37 -23.32 4.20 -0.71
C TYR A 37 -23.18 4.53 -2.20
N GLY A 38 -23.90 3.81 -3.07
CA GLY A 38 -23.72 3.93 -4.50
C GLY A 38 -22.37 3.39 -5.02
N GLY A 39 -21.59 2.76 -4.17
CA GLY A 39 -20.25 2.22 -4.48
C GLY A 39 -20.27 1.10 -5.54
N THR A 40 -21.43 0.49 -5.80
CA THR A 40 -21.62 -0.51 -6.85
C THR A 40 -21.94 0.11 -8.20
N SER A 41 -22.29 1.41 -8.26
CA SER A 41 -22.59 2.10 -9.52
C SER A 41 -21.36 2.10 -10.44
N ARG A 42 -21.61 2.06 -11.76
CA ARG A 42 -20.54 2.02 -12.77
C ARG A 42 -19.55 3.17 -12.60
N LYS A 43 -20.05 4.39 -12.36
CA LYS A 43 -19.20 5.59 -12.19
C LYS A 43 -18.27 5.44 -10.99
N VAL A 44 -18.79 5.07 -9.83
CA VAL A 44 -18.01 4.97 -8.58
C VAL A 44 -17.08 3.76 -8.63
N LYS A 45 -17.56 2.61 -9.09
CA LYS A 45 -16.76 1.37 -9.23
C LYS A 45 -15.52 1.55 -10.11
N ASN A 46 -15.59 2.40 -11.12
CA ASN A 46 -14.49 2.62 -12.06
C ASN A 46 -13.27 3.28 -11.39
N TYR A 47 -13.46 4.20 -10.47
CA TYR A 47 -12.34 4.87 -9.81
C TYR A 47 -11.96 4.25 -8.46
N LEU A 48 -12.85 3.50 -7.84
CA LEU A 48 -12.52 2.77 -6.61
C LEU A 48 -11.70 1.51 -6.91
N GLN A 49 -10.49 1.70 -7.42
CA GLN A 49 -9.51 0.64 -7.64
C GLN A 49 -8.45 0.68 -6.55
N LEU A 50 -7.83 -0.49 -6.25
CA LEU A 50 -6.77 -0.58 -5.25
C LEU A 50 -5.65 0.42 -5.56
N ILE A 51 -5.08 1.00 -4.54
CA ILE A 51 -4.00 1.99 -4.55
C ILE A 51 -4.32 3.32 -5.24
N ASN A 52 -5.49 3.49 -5.86
CA ASN A 52 -5.89 4.82 -6.33
C ASN A 52 -5.96 5.80 -5.15
N LYS A 53 -5.52 7.02 -5.39
CA LYS A 53 -5.58 8.11 -4.41
C LYS A 53 -6.93 8.79 -4.49
N ILE A 54 -7.61 8.90 -3.37
CA ILE A 54 -8.93 9.51 -3.25
C ILE A 54 -8.98 10.53 -2.13
N TYR A 55 -9.88 11.47 -2.27
CA TYR A 55 -10.34 12.31 -1.18
C TYR A 55 -11.53 11.62 -0.50
N VAL A 56 -11.55 11.60 0.82
CA VAL A 56 -12.62 11.02 1.61
C VAL A 56 -13.16 12.05 2.60
N ASN A 57 -14.48 12.17 2.64
CA ASN A 57 -15.20 12.85 3.69
C ASN A 57 -15.91 11.78 4.53
N TYR A 58 -15.49 11.67 5.80
CA TYR A 58 -15.98 10.65 6.73
C TYR A 58 -16.99 11.22 7.69
N THR A 59 -18.10 10.52 7.83
CA THR A 59 -19.19 10.89 8.73
C THR A 59 -19.60 9.66 9.54
N PHE A 60 -19.69 9.78 10.86
CA PHE A 60 -20.30 8.74 11.69
C PHE A 60 -21.36 9.32 12.62
N LYS A 61 -22.40 8.53 12.87
CA LYS A 61 -23.55 8.95 13.71
C LYS A 61 -23.46 8.47 15.15
N THR A 62 -22.73 7.36 15.38
CA THR A 62 -22.68 6.69 16.69
C THR A 62 -21.28 6.12 16.88
N GLU A 63 -20.67 6.34 18.03
CA GLU A 63 -19.43 5.69 18.43
C GLU A 63 -19.60 4.17 18.37
N ASN A 64 -18.55 3.47 18.01
CA ASN A 64 -18.50 2.00 17.81
C ASN A 64 -19.25 1.45 16.57
N ARG A 65 -19.67 2.29 15.63
CA ARG A 65 -20.18 1.84 14.33
C ARG A 65 -19.31 2.35 13.20
N ILE A 66 -19.17 1.52 12.15
CA ILE A 66 -18.51 1.94 10.91
C ILE A 66 -19.23 3.17 10.33
N GLY A 67 -18.47 4.21 10.02
CA GLY A 67 -19.00 5.42 9.43
C GLY A 67 -19.18 5.33 7.92
N TYR A 68 -19.47 6.47 7.31
CA TYR A 68 -19.77 6.60 5.89
C TYR A 68 -18.73 7.45 5.20
N PHE A 69 -18.31 7.02 4.02
CA PHE A 69 -17.44 7.79 3.14
C PHE A 69 -18.24 8.40 1.98
N LYS A 70 -18.03 9.70 1.75
CA LYS A 70 -18.17 10.29 0.43
C LYS A 70 -16.78 10.34 -0.18
N THR A 71 -16.64 9.95 -1.44
CA THR A 71 -15.33 9.77 -2.06
C THR A 71 -15.24 10.51 -3.38
N GLU A 72 -14.08 11.10 -3.65
CA GLU A 72 -13.73 11.73 -4.91
C GLU A 72 -12.37 11.23 -5.36
N LEU A 73 -12.19 11.02 -6.68
CA LEU A 73 -10.91 10.60 -7.23
C LEU A 73 -9.94 11.77 -7.26
N ILE A 74 -8.75 11.60 -6.67
CA ILE A 74 -7.63 12.53 -6.81
C ILE A 74 -6.73 12.05 -7.94
N GLU A 75 -6.28 10.78 -7.88
CA GLU A 75 -5.36 10.22 -8.85
C GLU A 75 -5.66 8.75 -9.14
N ALA A 76 -5.81 8.42 -10.42
CA ALA A 76 -5.94 7.05 -10.90
C ALA A 76 -4.54 6.43 -11.08
N ILE A 77 -4.07 5.65 -10.12
CA ILE A 77 -2.73 5.06 -10.14
C ILE A 77 -2.75 3.69 -10.83
N SER A 78 -3.57 2.74 -10.34
CA SER A 78 -3.64 1.38 -10.91
C SER A 78 -3.87 1.35 -12.42
N PRO A 79 -4.75 2.18 -13.01
CA PRO A 79 -5.00 2.14 -14.44
C PRO A 79 -3.79 2.45 -15.30
N LYS A 80 -2.85 3.26 -14.79
CA LYS A 80 -1.60 3.58 -15.51
C LYS A 80 -0.74 2.35 -15.80
N TYR A 81 -0.95 1.26 -15.05
CA TYR A 81 -0.09 0.07 -15.06
C TYR A 81 -0.80 -1.20 -15.51
N PHE A 82 -2.06 -1.15 -15.97
CA PHE A 82 -2.81 -2.35 -16.37
C PHE A 82 -2.10 -3.19 -17.45
N ASN A 83 -1.32 -2.56 -18.31
CA ASN A 83 -0.52 -3.26 -19.32
C ASN A 83 0.87 -3.71 -18.82
N ASN A 84 1.20 -3.48 -17.54
CA ASN A 84 2.48 -3.87 -16.95
C ASN A 84 2.26 -4.83 -15.77
N LYS A 85 2.32 -6.12 -16.06
CA LYS A 85 2.09 -7.20 -15.08
C LYS A 85 2.93 -7.04 -13.82
N ASN A 86 4.21 -6.69 -13.95
CA ASN A 86 5.13 -6.60 -12.82
C ASN A 86 4.78 -5.43 -11.89
N LYS A 87 4.42 -4.29 -12.45
CA LYS A 87 3.99 -3.14 -11.65
C LYS A 87 2.64 -3.39 -10.98
N ILE A 88 1.70 -4.07 -11.64
CA ILE A 88 0.45 -4.48 -11.01
C ILE A 88 0.69 -5.46 -9.85
N LEU A 89 1.59 -6.42 -10.01
CA LEU A 89 1.96 -7.32 -8.91
C LEU A 89 2.59 -6.55 -7.74
N CYS A 90 3.47 -5.61 -8.02
CA CYS A 90 4.05 -4.72 -7.00
C CYS A 90 2.97 -3.92 -6.25
N LEU A 91 2.03 -3.30 -6.96
CA LEU A 91 0.93 -2.56 -6.35
C LEU A 91 0.04 -3.44 -5.47
N ASN A 92 -0.26 -4.67 -5.92
CA ASN A 92 -1.02 -5.64 -5.12
C ASN A 92 -0.26 -6.09 -3.87
N SER A 93 1.06 -6.29 -3.98
CA SER A 93 1.94 -6.61 -2.85
C SER A 93 1.91 -5.49 -1.81
N ILE A 94 2.10 -4.24 -2.23
CA ILE A 94 2.01 -3.05 -1.36
C ILE A 94 0.69 -3.03 -0.60
N VAL A 95 -0.43 -3.19 -1.31
CA VAL A 95 -1.76 -3.19 -0.69
C VAL A 95 -1.89 -4.30 0.34
N SER A 96 -1.42 -5.51 0.02
CA SER A 96 -1.50 -6.66 0.91
C SER A 96 -0.69 -6.45 2.18
N ILE A 97 0.53 -5.95 2.06
CA ILE A 97 1.43 -5.65 3.18
C ILE A 97 0.81 -4.56 4.06
N LEU A 98 0.36 -3.45 3.49
CA LEU A 98 -0.24 -2.34 4.25
C LEU A 98 -1.52 -2.78 4.97
N LYS A 99 -2.36 -3.59 4.36
CA LYS A 99 -3.57 -4.12 5.02
C LYS A 99 -3.25 -4.92 6.28
N ILE A 100 -2.20 -5.72 6.25
CA ILE A 100 -1.80 -6.60 7.36
C ILE A 100 -1.06 -5.80 8.43
N LEU A 101 -0.10 -4.97 8.04
CA LEU A 101 0.84 -4.36 8.97
C LEU A 101 0.35 -3.05 9.58
N LEU A 102 -0.49 -2.28 8.87
CA LEU A 102 -0.94 -1.00 9.43
C LEU A 102 -1.99 -1.20 10.52
N PRO A 103 -1.80 -0.64 11.72
CA PRO A 103 -2.83 -0.56 12.73
C PRO A 103 -3.99 0.33 12.27
N GLU A 104 -5.19 0.07 12.79
CA GLU A 104 -6.37 0.90 12.49
C GLU A 104 -6.34 2.20 13.29
N ASN A 105 -6.85 3.27 12.67
CA ASN A 105 -7.04 4.59 13.30
C ASN A 105 -5.77 5.20 13.91
N GLN A 106 -4.61 4.82 13.41
CA GLN A 106 -3.33 5.38 13.86
C GLN A 106 -2.67 6.18 12.73
N LYS A 107 -2.42 7.45 12.97
CA LYS A 107 -1.70 8.33 12.04
C LYS A 107 -0.26 7.85 11.87
N LEU A 108 0.13 7.53 10.63
CA LEU A 108 1.47 7.06 10.27
C LEU A 108 2.03 7.88 9.10
N ASN A 109 2.26 9.16 9.38
CA ASN A 109 2.59 10.15 8.35
C ASN A 109 3.85 9.80 7.54
N ASN A 110 4.90 9.30 8.21
CA ASN A 110 6.15 8.91 7.54
C ASN A 110 5.92 7.79 6.52
N ILE A 111 5.08 6.80 6.87
CA ILE A 111 4.74 5.68 5.99
C ILE A 111 3.90 6.19 4.81
N TYR A 112 2.94 7.08 5.06
CA TYR A 112 2.12 7.67 4.01
C TYR A 112 2.95 8.45 3.00
N ILE A 113 3.84 9.34 3.46
CA ILE A 113 4.71 10.14 2.60
C ILE A 113 5.66 9.24 1.81
N SER A 114 6.23 8.20 2.43
CA SER A 114 7.13 7.27 1.74
C SER A 114 6.41 6.48 0.65
N LEU A 115 5.16 6.07 0.89
CA LEU A 115 4.30 5.42 -0.10
C LEU A 115 3.99 6.35 -1.28
N ASP A 116 3.54 7.57 -1.00
CA ASP A 116 3.21 8.57 -2.03
C ASP A 116 4.44 8.87 -2.93
N LYS A 117 5.61 9.03 -2.30
CA LYS A 117 6.88 9.23 -3.01
C LYS A 117 7.24 8.03 -3.88
N PHE A 118 7.09 6.82 -3.37
CA PHE A 118 7.35 5.60 -4.14
C PHE A 118 6.43 5.50 -5.36
N LEU A 119 5.11 5.70 -5.17
CA LEU A 119 4.11 5.59 -6.24
C LEU A 119 4.33 6.62 -7.35
N LYS A 120 4.74 7.85 -7.01
CA LYS A 120 5.11 8.88 -8.00
C LYS A 120 6.33 8.49 -8.84
N ASN A 121 7.23 7.70 -8.27
CA ASN A 121 8.47 7.25 -8.91
C ASN A 121 8.40 5.83 -9.51
N LEU A 122 7.22 5.20 -9.53
CA LEU A 122 7.04 3.83 -10.01
C LEU A 122 7.38 3.63 -11.51
N ASN A 123 7.45 4.72 -12.29
CA ASN A 123 7.87 4.67 -13.70
C ASN A 123 9.38 4.69 -13.91
N ASN A 124 10.19 4.98 -12.91
CA ASN A 124 11.63 4.99 -13.03
C ASN A 124 12.17 3.58 -13.37
N GLU A 125 13.30 3.51 -14.06
CA GLU A 125 13.94 2.25 -14.44
C GLU A 125 14.26 1.37 -13.22
N ASN A 126 14.71 1.99 -12.13
CA ASN A 126 15.07 1.32 -10.88
C ASN A 126 13.87 1.12 -9.92
N TRP A 127 12.64 1.12 -10.43
CA TRP A 127 11.43 1.03 -9.60
C TRP A 127 11.42 -0.19 -8.65
N PHE A 128 12.01 -1.32 -9.06
CA PHE A 128 12.04 -2.53 -8.27
C PHE A 128 12.98 -2.41 -7.06
N VAL A 129 14.16 -1.83 -7.23
CA VAL A 129 15.08 -1.51 -6.13
C VAL A 129 14.43 -0.49 -5.18
N ASN A 130 13.73 0.49 -5.74
CA ASN A 130 12.99 1.48 -4.94
C ASN A 130 11.85 0.81 -4.14
N TYR A 131 11.20 -0.22 -4.69
CA TYR A 131 10.18 -1.00 -3.99
C TYR A 131 10.78 -1.74 -2.78
N LEU A 132 11.91 -2.44 -2.97
CA LEU A 132 12.58 -3.13 -1.86
C LEU A 132 13.03 -2.16 -0.76
N ASN A 133 13.60 -1.02 -1.14
CA ASN A 133 13.96 0.01 -0.18
C ASN A 133 12.74 0.57 0.56
N TRP A 134 11.60 0.69 -0.12
CA TRP A 134 10.34 1.10 0.49
C TRP A 134 9.84 0.06 1.51
N GLU A 135 9.86 -1.24 1.17
CA GLU A 135 9.49 -2.31 2.11
C GLU A 135 10.37 -2.31 3.37
N LEU A 136 11.69 -2.18 3.21
CA LEU A 136 12.62 -2.11 4.33
C LEU A 136 12.36 -0.90 5.22
N ASN A 137 12.09 0.26 4.62
CA ASN A 137 11.72 1.46 5.35
C ASN A 137 10.37 1.30 6.07
N LEU A 138 9.40 0.61 5.48
CA LEU A 138 8.12 0.32 6.11
C LEU A 138 8.32 -0.51 7.38
N ILE A 139 9.08 -1.61 7.29
CA ILE A 139 9.39 -2.50 8.43
C ILE A 139 10.09 -1.71 9.54
N SER A 140 11.07 -0.89 9.20
CA SER A 140 11.79 -0.05 10.16
C SER A 140 10.86 0.97 10.85
N ASN A 141 9.98 1.65 10.09
CA ASN A 141 9.03 2.63 10.64
C ASN A 141 7.94 1.99 11.52
N LEU A 142 7.67 0.72 11.34
CA LEU A 142 6.74 -0.04 12.18
C LEU A 142 7.39 -0.60 13.46
N GLY A 143 8.70 -0.37 13.66
CA GLY A 143 9.39 -0.74 14.89
C GLY A 143 9.89 -2.19 14.93
N PHE A 144 9.93 -2.90 13.79
CA PHE A 144 10.43 -4.28 13.72
C PHE A 144 11.98 -4.38 13.76
N GLY A 145 12.67 -3.39 14.31
CA GLY A 145 14.11 -3.47 14.65
C GLY A 145 15.06 -3.63 13.46
N PHE A 146 14.61 -3.33 12.25
CA PHE A 146 15.45 -3.44 11.06
C PHE A 146 16.45 -2.29 10.97
N ASP A 147 17.75 -2.63 11.06
CA ASP A 147 18.83 -1.67 10.83
C ASP A 147 19.24 -1.65 9.36
N SER A 148 18.80 -0.64 8.64
CA SER A 148 19.14 -0.45 7.22
C SER A 148 20.65 -0.33 6.95
N ASN A 149 21.46 -0.01 7.98
CA ASN A 149 22.92 0.07 7.86
C ASN A 149 23.56 -1.32 7.78
N LYS A 150 22.86 -2.37 8.21
CA LYS A 150 23.29 -3.77 8.09
C LYS A 150 23.08 -4.35 6.69
N LEU A 151 22.41 -3.64 5.78
CA LEU A 151 22.35 -4.00 4.38
C LEU A 151 23.74 -3.88 3.75
N ASN A 152 24.31 -5.03 3.40
CA ASN A 152 25.61 -5.07 2.73
C ASN A 152 25.42 -4.51 1.30
N LYS A 153 25.76 -3.23 1.11
CA LYS A 153 25.59 -2.49 -0.16
C LYS A 153 26.58 -2.87 -1.26
N ASN A 154 27.22 -4.05 -1.16
CA ASN A 154 28.22 -4.46 -2.14
C ASN A 154 27.52 -5.02 -3.40
N PRO A 155 27.48 -4.29 -4.54
CA PRO A 155 26.74 -4.67 -5.73
C PRO A 155 27.32 -5.92 -6.45
N ASP A 156 28.54 -6.32 -6.13
CA ASP A 156 29.21 -7.45 -6.78
C ASP A 156 28.91 -8.82 -6.14
N LYS A 157 28.12 -8.87 -5.07
CA LYS A 157 27.75 -10.14 -4.44
C LYS A 157 26.46 -10.69 -5.04
N LYS A 158 26.49 -11.99 -5.35
CA LYS A 158 25.34 -12.76 -5.87
C LYS A 158 24.13 -12.79 -4.94
N ASN A 159 24.30 -12.39 -3.67
CA ASN A 159 23.25 -12.38 -2.65
C ASN A 159 23.37 -11.14 -1.77
N PHE A 160 22.21 -10.62 -1.32
CA PHE A 160 22.11 -9.64 -0.25
C PHE A 160 21.72 -10.35 1.04
N ASN A 161 22.47 -10.12 2.12
CA ASN A 161 22.14 -10.64 3.42
C ASN A 161 21.35 -9.57 4.19
N ILE A 162 20.19 -9.95 4.70
CA ILE A 162 19.36 -9.12 5.58
C ILE A 162 19.22 -9.87 6.90
N GLU A 163 19.56 -9.21 8.00
CA GLU A 163 19.34 -9.75 9.33
C GLU A 163 18.10 -9.11 9.96
N ILE A 164 17.10 -9.91 10.29
CA ILE A 164 15.88 -9.50 11.00
C ILE A 164 15.76 -10.43 12.22
N ASP A 165 15.65 -9.86 13.42
CA ASP A 165 15.51 -10.59 14.68
C ASP A 165 16.58 -11.69 14.89
N ASN A 166 17.85 -11.38 14.56
CA ASN A 166 18.98 -12.30 14.58
C ASN A 166 18.89 -13.47 13.56
N ILE A 167 17.98 -13.41 12.61
CA ILE A 167 17.89 -14.38 11.50
C ILE A 167 18.44 -13.74 10.23
N GLU A 168 19.44 -14.38 9.64
CA GLU A 168 20.03 -13.94 8.38
C GLU A 168 19.23 -14.47 7.18
N TYR A 169 18.63 -13.55 6.40
CA TYR A 169 17.95 -13.86 5.16
C TYR A 169 18.86 -13.56 3.97
N LYS A 170 19.03 -14.56 3.08
CA LYS A 170 19.76 -14.38 1.82
C LYS A 170 18.80 -14.07 0.69
N ILE A 171 18.84 -12.84 0.19
CA ILE A 171 18.08 -12.45 -0.99
C ILE A 171 18.99 -12.56 -2.20
N PRO A 172 18.73 -13.47 -3.15
CA PRO A 172 19.53 -13.57 -4.36
C PRO A 172 19.52 -12.27 -5.16
N ALA A 173 20.68 -11.79 -5.60
CA ALA A 173 20.81 -10.53 -6.36
C ALA A 173 19.98 -10.54 -7.66
N PHE A 174 19.66 -11.71 -8.23
CA PHE A 174 18.83 -11.81 -9.42
C PHE A 174 17.36 -11.40 -9.15
N LEU A 175 16.87 -11.49 -7.89
CA LEU A 175 15.55 -10.97 -7.51
C LEU A 175 15.52 -9.46 -7.56
N LEU A 176 16.66 -8.80 -7.40
CA LEU A 176 16.79 -7.35 -7.49
C LEU A 176 16.83 -6.85 -8.94
N SER A 177 17.12 -7.73 -9.90
CA SER A 177 17.28 -7.41 -11.33
C SER A 177 16.19 -7.98 -12.23
N LYS A 178 15.38 -8.92 -11.73
CA LYS A 178 14.34 -9.60 -12.52
C LYS A 178 12.95 -9.32 -11.99
N SER A 179 12.02 -9.23 -12.90
CA SER A 179 10.61 -8.97 -12.60
C SER A 179 10.00 -10.06 -11.70
N TYR A 180 9.11 -9.69 -10.82
CA TYR A 180 8.32 -10.52 -9.89
C TYR A 180 7.65 -11.77 -10.49
N SER A 181 7.60 -11.90 -11.81
CA SER A 181 6.99 -13.05 -12.50
C SER A 181 7.73 -14.38 -12.31
N LYS A 182 8.85 -14.39 -11.59
CA LYS A 182 9.64 -15.62 -11.34
C LYS A 182 9.97 -15.88 -9.87
N VAL A 183 9.36 -15.15 -8.95
CA VAL A 183 9.50 -15.44 -7.51
C VAL A 183 8.50 -16.53 -7.15
N THR A 184 8.91 -17.77 -7.21
CA THR A 184 8.27 -18.85 -6.46
C THR A 184 8.82 -18.78 -5.05
N PHE A 185 7.97 -18.45 -4.09
CA PHE A 185 8.27 -18.69 -2.69
C PHE A 185 8.32 -20.21 -2.51
N HIS A 186 9.51 -20.76 -2.26
CA HIS A 186 9.60 -22.09 -1.69
C HIS A 186 9.43 -21.91 -0.18
N GLU A 187 8.42 -22.58 0.37
CA GLU A 187 8.19 -22.77 1.80
C GLU A 187 9.40 -23.44 2.46
#